data_ac39e1b9fc361d47631249769a596b48
#
_entry.id   ac39e1b9fc361d47631249769a596b48
#
_cell.length_a   1.000
_cell.length_b   1.000
_cell.length_c   1.000
_cell.angle_alpha   90.00
_cell.angle_beta   90.00
_cell.angle_gamma   90.00
#
_symmetry.space_group_name_H-M   'P 1'
#
loop_
_entity.id
_entity.type
_entity.pdbx_description
1 polymer ?
#
loop_
_entity_poly.entity_id
_entity_poly.type
_entity_poly.pdbx_seq_one_letter_code
_entity_poly.pdbx_strand_id
1 'polypeptide(L)'
;MRKIRITLLLFSVIFLLSSCEKEIEFDKQYDSGIAIYALAIPGKPFAVRISHSFTVNDNPAVVFSHYGEYYDEIDSLYHSQIVIKGASAEILVNGVDRYILHYRDENPYPYICDYIPNVGDVIALTVKAQGFDDVSATATIERPQPVEIVNTQVIYKDNGDDGSIMMDNPLDHFGVDSVMIVTLRIDDPVEQHNYYRLKVRGIAEREEMIFPPYKTKFWSISDVFTSDDIIFVDNQLTKPFSDWEAGFSNVFDDHLFNGENYTFTVETRKRYGNNAHVELELQSLSRDMYYFLKSYLLFRISTDDVYMSPVGLHSNIANGWGVFGTLSYDRHVIYY
;
A
#
# COMPACT_ATOMS: atom_id res chain seq x y z
N MET A 1 -4.91 -60.96 32.00
CA MET A 1 -4.47 -60.19 30.83
C MET A 1 -5.60 -59.43 30.11
N ARG A 2 -6.79 -59.98 29.94
CA ARG A 2 -7.92 -59.36 29.25
C ARG A 2 -8.49 -58.10 29.98
N LYS A 3 -8.54 -58.14 31.32
CA LYS A 3 -9.02 -57.00 32.13
C LYS A 3 -8.08 -55.81 32.10
N ILE A 4 -6.75 -56.01 32.07
CA ILE A 4 -5.73 -54.96 32.01
C ILE A 4 -5.79 -54.23 30.66
N ARG A 5 -6.05 -54.92 29.58
CA ARG A 5 -6.21 -54.31 28.22
C ARG A 5 -7.43 -53.42 28.14
N ILE A 6 -8.54 -53.81 28.77
CA ILE A 6 -9.77 -52.97 28.77
C ILE A 6 -9.58 -51.74 29.62
N THR A 7 -8.90 -51.80 30.73
CA THR A 7 -8.61 -50.62 31.60
C THR A 7 -7.67 -49.63 30.90
N LEU A 8 -6.65 -50.11 30.19
CA LEU A 8 -5.74 -49.29 29.39
C LEU A 8 -6.48 -48.60 28.20
N LEU A 9 -7.41 -49.30 27.57
CA LEU A 9 -8.21 -48.73 26.48
C LEU A 9 -9.18 -47.66 26.99
N LEU A 10 -9.80 -47.86 28.13
CA LEU A 10 -10.64 -46.84 28.79
C LEU A 10 -9.84 -45.58 29.22
N PHE A 11 -8.63 -45.74 29.75
CA PHE A 11 -7.76 -44.64 30.08
C PHE A 11 -7.30 -43.84 28.88
N SER A 12 -7.02 -44.50 27.74
CA SER A 12 -6.68 -43.88 26.46
C SER A 12 -7.84 -43.03 25.88
N VAL A 13 -9.08 -43.53 25.98
CA VAL A 13 -10.27 -42.81 25.52
C VAL A 13 -10.57 -41.58 26.37
N ILE A 14 -10.34 -41.62 27.69
CA ILE A 14 -10.51 -40.48 28.59
C ILE A 14 -9.47 -39.37 28.30
N PHE A 15 -8.24 -39.76 27.92
CA PHE A 15 -7.21 -38.80 27.51
C PHE A 15 -7.49 -38.11 26.17
N LEU A 16 -8.21 -38.75 25.28
CA LEU A 16 -8.63 -38.17 23.99
C LEU A 16 -9.83 -37.20 24.11
N LEU A 17 -10.56 -37.27 25.23
CA LEU A 17 -11.71 -36.39 25.47
C LEU A 17 -11.35 -35.13 26.28
N SER A 18 -10.11 -35.02 26.78
CA SER A 18 -9.61 -33.79 27.41
C SER A 18 -8.89 -32.87 26.42
N SER A 19 -9.44 -32.72 25.21
CA SER A 19 -9.12 -31.55 24.39
C SER A 19 -9.74 -30.34 25.08
N CYS A 20 -8.96 -29.67 25.91
CA CYS A 20 -9.28 -28.33 26.37
C CYS A 20 -9.24 -27.42 25.13
N GLU A 21 -10.37 -27.24 24.48
CA GLU A 21 -10.60 -26.02 23.73
C GLU A 21 -10.59 -24.89 24.74
N LYS A 22 -9.46 -24.19 24.84
CA LYS A 22 -9.43 -22.88 25.48
C LYS A 22 -10.23 -21.98 24.54
N GLU A 23 -11.47 -21.70 24.88
CA GLU A 23 -12.15 -20.53 24.32
C GLU A 23 -11.24 -19.34 24.64
N ILE A 24 -10.64 -18.76 23.59
CA ILE A 24 -9.96 -17.49 23.71
C ILE A 24 -11.10 -16.49 23.78
N GLU A 25 -11.55 -16.14 24.98
CA GLU A 25 -12.39 -14.97 25.20
C GLU A 25 -11.53 -13.76 24.76
N PHE A 26 -11.88 -13.19 23.63
CA PHE A 26 -11.41 -11.86 23.24
C PHE A 26 -12.12 -10.84 24.12
N ASP A 27 -11.72 -10.77 25.40
CA ASP A 27 -12.31 -9.91 26.43
C ASP A 27 -11.80 -8.45 26.35
N LYS A 28 -11.25 -8.05 25.23
CA LYS A 28 -11.01 -6.63 24.92
C LYS A 28 -12.07 -6.18 23.94
N GLN A 29 -13.16 -5.66 24.48
CA GLN A 29 -14.00 -4.72 23.79
C GLN A 29 -13.09 -3.54 23.38
N TYR A 30 -12.57 -3.58 22.16
CA TYR A 30 -11.95 -2.40 21.57
C TYR A 30 -13.10 -1.44 21.26
N ASP A 31 -13.17 -0.36 22.02
CA ASP A 31 -14.11 0.71 21.72
C ASP A 31 -13.86 1.20 20.30
N SER A 32 -14.93 1.37 19.53
CA SER A 32 -14.83 1.90 18.19
C SER A 32 -14.25 3.31 18.27
N GLY A 33 -13.21 3.59 17.50
CA GLY A 33 -12.52 4.87 17.51
C GLY A 33 -12.49 5.52 16.12
N ILE A 34 -12.09 6.78 16.06
CA ILE A 34 -11.90 7.48 14.79
C ILE A 34 -10.66 6.89 14.09
N ALA A 35 -10.83 6.55 12.82
CA ALA A 35 -9.73 6.16 11.94
C ALA A 35 -9.51 7.24 10.86
N ILE A 36 -8.27 7.68 10.72
CA ILE A 36 -7.84 8.72 9.79
C ILE A 36 -6.95 8.12 8.71
N TYR A 37 -7.24 8.47 7.47
CA TYR A 37 -6.27 8.32 6.39
C TYR A 37 -6.13 9.66 5.68
N ALA A 38 -4.97 10.29 5.84
CA ALA A 38 -4.65 11.58 5.27
C ALA A 38 -3.25 11.55 4.64
N LEU A 39 -3.14 12.14 3.45
CA LEU A 39 -1.89 12.24 2.71
C LEU A 39 -1.74 13.65 2.16
N ALA A 40 -0.81 14.43 2.73
CA ALA A 40 -0.50 15.74 2.21
C ALA A 40 0.55 15.65 1.10
N ILE A 41 0.22 16.21 -0.07
CA ILE A 41 1.05 16.19 -1.27
C ILE A 41 1.19 17.63 -1.78
N PRO A 42 2.41 18.15 -1.97
CA PRO A 42 2.62 19.48 -2.53
C PRO A 42 1.88 19.67 -3.87
N GLY A 43 1.23 20.83 -3.99
CA GLY A 43 0.51 21.18 -5.21
C GLY A 43 -0.86 20.51 -5.41
N LYS A 44 -1.32 19.68 -4.45
CA LYS A 44 -2.67 19.06 -4.49
C LYS A 44 -3.50 19.56 -3.32
N PRO A 45 -4.83 19.79 -3.48
CA PRO A 45 -5.71 20.14 -2.38
C PRO A 45 -5.62 19.10 -1.24
N PHE A 46 -5.57 19.60 0.01
CA PHE A 46 -5.50 18.71 1.16
C PHE A 46 -6.86 18.05 1.42
N ALA A 47 -6.85 16.75 1.54
CA ALA A 47 -8.05 15.96 1.76
C ALA A 47 -7.80 14.81 2.74
N VAL A 48 -8.84 14.43 3.49
CA VAL A 48 -8.79 13.43 4.56
C VAL A 48 -9.98 12.49 4.46
N ARG A 49 -9.75 11.22 4.68
CA ARG A 49 -10.79 10.23 4.95
C ARG A 49 -10.91 10.07 6.47
N ILE A 50 -12.12 10.29 6.97
CA ILE A 50 -12.49 10.14 8.39
C ILE A 50 -13.52 9.03 8.47
N SER A 51 -13.18 7.96 9.16
CA SER A 51 -14.02 6.77 9.33
C SER A 51 -13.99 6.31 10.78
N HIS A 52 -14.87 5.39 11.15
CA HIS A 52 -14.77 4.71 12.44
C HIS A 52 -14.14 3.31 12.25
N SER A 53 -13.41 2.87 13.27
CA SER A 53 -12.91 1.50 13.34
C SER A 53 -14.03 0.54 13.71
N PHE A 54 -13.92 -0.73 13.30
CA PHE A 54 -14.83 -1.80 13.68
C PHE A 54 -14.09 -2.81 14.54
N THR A 55 -14.84 -3.46 15.42
CA THR A 55 -14.40 -4.73 15.99
C THR A 55 -14.80 -5.87 15.05
N VAL A 56 -14.12 -7.02 15.18
CA VAL A 56 -14.46 -8.23 14.40
C VAL A 56 -15.93 -8.64 14.58
N ASN A 57 -16.52 -8.26 15.71
CA ASN A 57 -17.91 -8.58 16.05
C ASN A 57 -18.94 -7.60 15.44
N ASP A 58 -18.50 -6.41 15.01
CA ASP A 58 -19.43 -5.35 14.58
C ASP A 58 -19.84 -5.47 13.11
N ASN A 59 -19.11 -6.23 12.30
CA ASN A 59 -19.44 -6.36 10.88
C ASN A 59 -19.16 -7.75 10.30
N PRO A 60 -20.13 -8.66 10.37
CA PRO A 60 -20.01 -10.01 9.80
C PRO A 60 -20.00 -10.03 8.26
N ALA A 61 -20.23 -8.91 7.59
CA ALA A 61 -20.41 -8.85 6.14
C ALA A 61 -19.18 -8.35 5.37
N VAL A 62 -18.08 -8.02 6.04
CA VAL A 62 -16.81 -7.67 5.37
C VAL A 62 -16.13 -8.95 4.90
N VAL A 63 -16.66 -9.52 3.86
CA VAL A 63 -15.94 -10.52 3.08
C VAL A 63 -14.93 -9.75 2.24
N PHE A 64 -13.65 -9.86 2.56
CA PHE A 64 -12.58 -9.44 1.69
C PHE A 64 -12.63 -10.28 0.41
N SER A 65 -13.35 -9.80 -0.61
CA SER A 65 -13.31 -10.47 -1.91
C SER A 65 -11.99 -10.11 -2.60
N HIS A 66 -11.16 -11.12 -2.77
CA HIS A 66 -9.78 -11.02 -3.31
C HIS A 66 -9.72 -10.99 -4.84
N TYR A 67 -10.82 -10.80 -5.57
CA TYR A 67 -10.81 -10.85 -7.03
C TYR A 67 -11.31 -9.53 -7.62
N GLY A 68 -10.38 -8.86 -8.31
CA GLY A 68 -10.59 -7.60 -9.02
C GLY A 68 -11.72 -7.68 -10.05
N GLU A 69 -12.34 -6.58 -10.33
CA GLU A 69 -13.43 -6.11 -11.19
C GLU A 69 -14.73 -5.72 -10.45
N TYR A 70 -14.95 -6.18 -9.22
CA TYR A 70 -16.11 -5.76 -8.40
C TYR A 70 -15.76 -4.68 -7.36
N TYR A 71 -14.58 -4.07 -7.47
CA TYR A 71 -14.07 -3.12 -6.45
C TYR A 71 -14.92 -1.85 -6.32
N ASP A 72 -15.50 -1.35 -7.42
CA ASP A 72 -16.16 -0.04 -7.38
C ASP A 72 -17.50 -0.04 -6.66
N GLU A 73 -18.33 -1.08 -6.76
CA GLU A 73 -19.62 -1.13 -6.08
C GLU A 73 -19.52 -1.53 -4.62
N ILE A 74 -18.69 -2.52 -4.30
CA ILE A 74 -18.48 -2.96 -2.90
C ILE A 74 -17.70 -1.90 -2.13
N ASP A 75 -16.72 -1.25 -2.76
CA ASP A 75 -15.95 -0.18 -2.15
C ASP A 75 -16.83 1.05 -1.88
N SER A 76 -17.75 1.41 -2.77
CA SER A 76 -18.71 2.50 -2.57
C SER A 76 -19.71 2.22 -1.44
N LEU A 77 -20.23 0.99 -1.34
CA LEU A 77 -21.15 0.58 -0.28
C LEU A 77 -20.44 0.54 1.08
N TYR A 78 -19.23 0.00 1.13
CA TYR A 78 -18.40 -0.04 2.32
C TYR A 78 -18.01 1.37 2.76
N HIS A 79 -17.63 2.25 1.84
CA HIS A 79 -17.35 3.66 2.11
C HIS A 79 -18.52 4.37 2.75
N SER A 80 -19.74 4.15 2.27
CA SER A 80 -20.91 4.84 2.78
C SER A 80 -21.26 4.46 4.22
N GLN A 81 -20.88 3.25 4.66
CA GLN A 81 -21.18 2.73 5.99
C GLN A 81 -20.16 3.15 7.05
N ILE A 82 -18.88 3.31 6.67
CA ILE A 82 -17.80 3.57 7.62
C ILE A 82 -17.41 5.03 7.75
N VAL A 83 -17.70 5.85 6.74
CA VAL A 83 -17.35 7.28 6.77
C VAL A 83 -18.21 8.04 7.76
N ILE A 84 -17.56 8.77 8.66
CA ILE A 84 -18.23 9.66 9.61
C ILE A 84 -18.56 10.97 8.87
N LYS A 85 -19.84 11.15 8.47
CA LYS A 85 -20.29 12.32 7.68
C LYS A 85 -20.41 13.62 8.50
N GLY A 86 -20.55 13.52 9.82
CA GLY A 86 -20.77 14.66 10.73
C GLY A 86 -19.54 15.08 11.53
N ALA A 87 -18.35 14.69 11.13
CA ALA A 87 -17.12 15.10 11.83
C ALA A 87 -16.80 16.58 11.57
N SER A 88 -16.26 17.25 12.58
CA SER A 88 -15.59 18.55 12.46
C SER A 88 -14.10 18.31 12.32
N ALA A 89 -13.52 18.72 11.20
CA ALA A 89 -12.11 18.55 10.94
C ALA A 89 -11.47 19.87 10.56
N GLU A 90 -10.28 20.13 11.10
CA GLU A 90 -9.51 21.32 10.83
C GLU A 90 -8.02 21.03 10.78
N ILE A 91 -7.29 21.84 10.02
CA ILE A 91 -5.84 21.85 10.04
C ILE A 91 -5.31 23.22 10.47
N LEU A 92 -4.20 23.19 11.18
CA LEU A 92 -3.38 24.35 11.50
C LEU A 92 -2.04 24.20 10.79
N VAL A 93 -1.75 25.12 9.88
CA VAL A 93 -0.53 25.11 9.06
C VAL A 93 0.50 26.05 9.68
N ASN A 94 1.71 25.54 9.91
CA ASN A 94 2.83 26.29 10.50
C ASN A 94 2.49 26.99 11.83
N GLY A 95 1.49 26.47 12.55
CA GLY A 95 1.02 27.04 13.81
C GLY A 95 0.24 28.36 13.67
N VAL A 96 -0.08 28.81 12.46
CA VAL A 96 -0.67 30.12 12.18
C VAL A 96 -1.96 30.03 11.40
N ASP A 97 -1.93 29.42 10.21
CA ASP A 97 -3.05 29.44 9.28
C ASP A 97 -4.00 28.26 9.53
N ARG A 98 -5.27 28.57 9.77
CA ARG A 98 -6.30 27.57 10.08
C ARG A 98 -7.23 27.40 8.89
N TYR A 99 -7.45 26.13 8.51
CA TYR A 99 -8.41 25.73 7.47
C TYR A 99 -9.38 24.69 8.00
N ILE A 100 -10.66 24.87 7.67
CA ILE A 100 -11.73 23.92 8.03
C ILE A 100 -11.96 23.00 6.84
N LEU A 101 -12.01 21.70 7.10
CA LEU A 101 -12.34 20.71 6.09
C LEU A 101 -13.86 20.55 6.00
N HIS A 102 -14.38 20.55 4.80
CA HIS A 102 -15.80 20.37 4.52
C HIS A 102 -16.05 18.98 3.92
N TYR A 103 -17.09 18.33 4.43
CA TYR A 103 -17.52 17.06 3.87
C TYR A 103 -18.10 17.29 2.46
N ARG A 104 -17.60 16.52 1.50
CA ARG A 104 -18.13 16.36 0.15
C ARG A 104 -18.24 14.87 -0.11
N ASP A 105 -19.29 14.44 -0.80
CA ASP A 105 -19.48 13.01 -1.11
C ASP A 105 -18.54 12.58 -2.26
N GLU A 106 -17.26 12.84 -2.08
CA GLU A 106 -16.18 12.52 -3.02
C GLU A 106 -15.34 11.38 -2.45
N ASN A 107 -15.26 10.30 -3.20
CA ASN A 107 -14.45 9.15 -2.87
C ASN A 107 -13.04 9.31 -3.50
N PRO A 108 -11.93 8.95 -2.82
CA PRO A 108 -11.85 8.27 -1.51
C PRO A 108 -11.66 9.21 -0.30
N TYR A 109 -11.57 10.53 -0.49
CA TYR A 109 -11.24 11.49 0.58
C TYR A 109 -12.35 12.54 0.70
N PRO A 110 -13.40 12.26 1.48
CA PRO A 110 -14.58 13.11 1.50
C PRO A 110 -14.46 14.42 2.28
N TYR A 111 -13.41 14.61 3.08
CA TYR A 111 -13.15 15.86 3.80
C TYR A 111 -12.05 16.63 3.10
N ILE A 112 -12.37 17.80 2.55
CA ILE A 112 -11.46 18.60 1.73
C ILE A 112 -11.49 20.08 2.16
N CYS A 113 -10.36 20.75 2.01
CA CYS A 113 -10.26 22.22 2.12
C CYS A 113 -9.48 22.81 0.93
N ASP A 114 -9.51 24.12 0.80
CA ASP A 114 -8.84 24.85 -0.31
C ASP A 114 -7.32 25.02 -0.10
N TYR A 115 -6.78 24.52 1.03
CA TYR A 115 -5.35 24.58 1.29
C TYR A 115 -4.59 23.65 0.36
N ILE A 116 -3.55 24.19 -0.26
CA ILE A 116 -2.60 23.48 -1.11
C ILE A 116 -1.25 23.43 -0.39
N PRO A 117 -0.79 22.24 0.05
CA PRO A 117 0.45 22.08 0.78
C PRO A 117 1.69 22.50 -0.01
N ASN A 118 2.69 23.02 0.69
CA ASN A 118 4.01 23.33 0.18
C ASN A 118 5.08 22.51 0.91
N VAL A 119 6.21 22.29 0.27
CA VAL A 119 7.38 21.67 0.89
C VAL A 119 7.83 22.47 2.12
N GLY A 120 8.05 21.77 3.23
CA GLY A 120 8.44 22.36 4.51
C GLY A 120 7.27 22.78 5.41
N ASP A 121 6.02 22.73 4.93
CA ASP A 121 4.86 23.02 5.78
C ASP A 121 4.71 21.95 6.87
N VAL A 122 4.42 22.41 8.08
CA VAL A 122 4.03 21.60 9.23
C VAL A 122 2.53 21.70 9.39
N ILE A 123 1.83 20.58 9.25
CA ILE A 123 0.38 20.53 9.28
C ILE A 123 -0.07 19.75 10.51
N ALA A 124 -0.82 20.39 11.40
CA ALA A 124 -1.48 19.75 12.53
C ALA A 124 -2.97 19.55 12.21
N LEU A 125 -3.41 18.30 12.18
CA LEU A 125 -4.81 17.90 11.95
C LEU A 125 -5.49 17.64 13.28
N THR A 126 -6.70 18.15 13.45
CA THR A 126 -7.60 17.84 14.57
C THR A 126 -8.97 17.44 14.03
N VAL A 127 -9.49 16.33 14.55
CA VAL A 127 -10.81 15.82 14.16
C VAL A 127 -11.65 15.51 15.40
N LYS A 128 -12.93 15.92 15.36
CA LYS A 128 -13.93 15.69 16.39
C LYS A 128 -15.17 15.10 15.78
N ALA A 129 -15.72 14.06 16.41
CA ALA A 129 -16.98 13.46 16.00
C ALA A 129 -17.81 13.08 17.22
N GLN A 130 -19.12 13.19 17.11
CA GLN A 130 -20.04 12.87 18.21
C GLN A 130 -19.92 11.40 18.59
N GLY A 131 -19.71 11.13 19.86
CA GLY A 131 -19.59 9.77 20.39
C GLY A 131 -18.19 9.17 20.34
N PHE A 132 -17.18 9.94 19.93
CA PHE A 132 -15.80 9.53 19.86
C PHE A 132 -14.87 10.53 20.57
N ASP A 133 -13.73 10.08 21.01
CA ASP A 133 -12.68 10.95 21.50
C ASP A 133 -12.10 11.81 20.37
N ASP A 134 -11.67 13.03 20.71
CA ASP A 134 -10.97 13.91 19.78
C ASP A 134 -9.63 13.28 19.35
N VAL A 135 -9.36 13.28 18.07
CA VAL A 135 -8.10 12.74 17.52
C VAL A 135 -7.26 13.84 16.88
N SER A 136 -5.96 13.66 16.91
CA SER A 136 -5.02 14.60 16.30
C SER A 136 -3.78 13.90 15.75
N ALA A 137 -3.14 14.56 14.78
CA ALA A 137 -1.85 14.16 14.25
C ALA A 137 -1.13 15.37 13.65
N THR A 138 0.20 15.27 13.55
CA THR A 138 1.02 16.30 12.92
C THR A 138 1.97 15.64 11.92
N ALA A 139 2.13 16.28 10.76
CA ALA A 139 3.06 15.83 9.74
C ALA A 139 3.78 17.02 9.09
N THR A 140 5.04 16.80 8.70
CA THR A 140 5.86 17.78 7.96
C THR A 140 6.01 17.29 6.53
N ILE A 141 5.92 18.20 5.57
CA ILE A 141 6.11 17.86 4.16
C ILE A 141 7.58 17.88 3.82
N GLU A 142 8.13 16.71 3.57
CA GLU A 142 9.51 16.52 3.20
C GLU A 142 9.81 17.10 1.81
N ARG A 143 11.07 17.49 1.59
CA ARG A 143 11.53 17.92 0.28
C ARG A 143 11.60 16.71 -0.66
N PRO A 144 11.15 16.82 -1.93
CA PRO A 144 11.35 15.75 -2.89
C PRO A 144 12.85 15.53 -3.14
N GLN A 145 13.27 14.29 -3.03
CA GLN A 145 14.63 13.88 -3.40
C GLN A 145 14.70 13.71 -4.90
N PRO A 146 15.59 14.44 -5.60
CA PRO A 146 15.80 14.25 -7.03
C PRO A 146 16.39 12.86 -7.31
N VAL A 147 15.92 12.24 -8.40
CA VAL A 147 16.48 11.00 -8.93
C VAL A 147 17.00 11.24 -10.35
N GLU A 148 18.24 10.85 -10.61
CA GLU A 148 18.83 10.95 -11.94
C GLU A 148 18.67 9.63 -12.70
N ILE A 149 18.22 9.70 -13.96
CA ILE A 149 18.25 8.58 -14.87
C ILE A 149 19.63 8.53 -15.52
N VAL A 150 20.47 7.59 -15.07
CA VAL A 150 21.86 7.44 -15.56
C VAL A 150 21.88 6.73 -16.90
N ASN A 151 21.05 5.69 -17.05
CA ASN A 151 21.00 4.90 -18.27
C ASN A 151 19.61 4.25 -18.45
N THR A 152 19.25 4.02 -19.70
CA THR A 152 18.06 3.23 -20.07
C THR A 152 18.41 2.25 -21.18
N GLN A 153 17.97 1.01 -21.08
CA GLN A 153 18.18 -0.02 -22.06
C GLN A 153 16.92 -0.86 -22.25
N VAL A 154 16.57 -1.15 -23.49
CA VAL A 154 15.52 -2.13 -23.79
C VAL A 154 16.20 -3.44 -24.19
N ILE A 155 15.85 -4.51 -23.51
CA ILE A 155 16.29 -5.86 -23.82
C ILE A 155 15.10 -6.74 -24.19
N TYR A 156 15.36 -7.75 -25.02
CA TYR A 156 14.37 -8.76 -25.38
C TYR A 156 14.76 -10.04 -24.62
N LYS A 157 13.87 -10.49 -23.71
CA LYS A 157 14.03 -11.76 -23.01
C LYS A 157 13.20 -12.81 -23.77
N ASP A 158 13.85 -13.86 -24.23
CA ASP A 158 13.17 -15.03 -24.76
C ASP A 158 12.69 -15.84 -23.54
N ASN A 159 11.42 -15.70 -23.21
CA ASN A 159 10.79 -16.52 -22.18
C ASN A 159 10.55 -17.89 -22.82
N GLY A 160 11.59 -18.73 -22.88
CA GLY A 160 11.46 -20.09 -23.40
C GLY A 160 10.15 -20.72 -22.93
N ASP A 161 9.48 -21.39 -23.87
CA ASP A 161 8.13 -21.98 -23.74
C ASP A 161 8.04 -22.90 -22.50
N ASP A 162 7.82 -22.32 -21.30
CA ASP A 162 7.66 -23.06 -20.05
C ASP A 162 6.22 -23.55 -19.83
N GLY A 163 5.33 -23.32 -20.81
CA GLY A 163 3.96 -23.81 -20.76
C GLY A 163 3.08 -23.20 -19.68
N SER A 164 3.55 -22.22 -18.95
CA SER A 164 2.73 -21.52 -17.95
C SER A 164 1.82 -20.51 -18.64
N ILE A 165 0.58 -20.93 -18.87
CA ILE A 165 -0.51 -20.08 -19.31
C ILE A 165 -0.90 -19.19 -18.13
N MET A 166 -0.19 -18.09 -17.92
CA MET A 166 -0.76 -16.99 -17.15
C MET A 166 -1.80 -16.30 -18.02
N MET A 167 -3.06 -16.35 -17.59
CA MET A 167 -4.24 -15.78 -18.26
C MET A 167 -4.27 -14.25 -18.23
N ASP A 168 -3.19 -13.59 -18.59
CA ASP A 168 -3.17 -12.16 -18.82
C ASP A 168 -3.03 -11.90 -20.31
N ASN A 169 -4.19 -11.80 -20.97
CA ASN A 169 -4.40 -11.35 -22.34
C ASN A 169 -3.82 -12.25 -23.48
N PRO A 170 -4.67 -12.90 -24.31
CA PRO A 170 -4.25 -13.78 -25.40
C PRO A 170 -3.37 -13.14 -26.47
N LEU A 171 -3.20 -11.83 -26.47
CA LEU A 171 -2.38 -11.08 -27.43
C LEU A 171 -0.92 -10.87 -26.97
N ASP A 172 -0.58 -11.21 -25.73
CA ASP A 172 0.79 -11.14 -25.21
C ASP A 172 1.60 -12.44 -25.48
N HIS A 173 1.04 -13.40 -26.24
CA HIS A 173 1.59 -14.74 -26.51
C HIS A 173 2.60 -14.82 -27.66
N PHE A 174 3.27 -13.76 -28.01
CA PHE A 174 4.45 -13.91 -28.86
C PHE A 174 5.72 -13.87 -27.99
N GLY A 175 6.08 -14.96 -27.40
CA GLY A 175 7.32 -15.46 -26.81
C GLY A 175 8.52 -14.55 -26.55
N VAL A 176 8.42 -13.25 -26.75
CA VAL A 176 9.48 -12.28 -26.55
C VAL A 176 8.97 -11.14 -25.70
N ASP A 177 9.29 -11.14 -24.43
CA ASP A 177 9.03 -9.99 -23.56
C ASP A 177 10.12 -8.94 -23.73
N SER A 178 9.71 -7.71 -24.04
CA SER A 178 10.61 -6.57 -23.98
C SER A 178 10.61 -5.98 -22.58
N VAL A 179 11.78 -5.93 -21.99
CA VAL A 179 12.00 -5.36 -20.66
C VAL A 179 12.80 -4.09 -20.81
N MET A 180 12.37 -3.04 -20.15
CA MET A 180 13.15 -1.82 -19.97
C MET A 180 13.95 -1.91 -18.68
N ILE A 181 15.26 -1.77 -18.79
CA ILE A 181 16.17 -1.62 -17.66
C ILE A 181 16.47 -0.15 -17.50
N VAL A 182 16.27 0.37 -16.29
CA VAL A 182 16.55 1.77 -15.94
C VAL A 182 17.55 1.80 -14.81
N THR A 183 18.69 2.45 -15.02
CA THR A 183 19.68 2.72 -13.99
C THR A 183 19.45 4.10 -13.42
N LEU A 184 19.29 4.18 -12.11
CA LEU A 184 18.93 5.36 -11.34
C LEU A 184 20.04 5.72 -10.36
N ARG A 185 20.20 7.01 -10.08
CA ARG A 185 21.09 7.52 -9.04
C ARG A 185 20.34 8.48 -8.12
N ILE A 186 20.53 8.30 -6.83
CA ILE A 186 20.07 9.19 -5.76
C ILE A 186 21.32 9.79 -5.10
N ASP A 187 21.35 11.11 -4.92
CA ASP A 187 22.35 11.83 -4.13
C ASP A 187 21.74 12.15 -2.78
N ASP A 188 21.94 11.26 -1.78
CA ASP A 188 21.25 11.36 -0.50
C ASP A 188 21.86 12.43 0.42
N PRO A 189 21.05 13.28 1.12
CA PRO A 189 21.58 14.30 2.02
C PRO A 189 22.02 13.71 3.37
N VAL A 190 23.24 14.06 3.82
CA VAL A 190 23.89 13.54 5.05
C VAL A 190 23.13 13.86 6.35
N GLU A 191 22.29 14.91 6.36
CA GLU A 191 21.85 15.54 7.61
C GLU A 191 20.64 14.89 8.27
N GLN A 192 19.95 13.98 7.56
CA GLN A 192 18.71 13.37 8.05
C GLN A 192 18.55 11.95 7.52
N HIS A 193 17.77 11.16 8.23
CA HIS A 193 17.35 9.84 7.77
C HIS A 193 16.13 9.98 6.87
N ASN A 194 16.24 9.49 5.63
CA ASN A 194 15.28 9.66 4.56
C ASN A 194 14.52 8.37 4.26
N TYR A 195 13.26 8.51 3.87
CA TYR A 195 12.35 7.43 3.57
C TYR A 195 11.81 7.58 2.17
N TYR A 196 11.86 6.51 1.39
CA TYR A 196 11.57 6.53 -0.03
C TYR A 196 10.56 5.47 -0.44
N ARG A 197 9.86 5.75 -1.53
CA ARG A 197 9.09 4.77 -2.29
C ARG A 197 9.33 4.98 -3.77
N LEU A 198 9.72 3.92 -4.47
CA LEU A 198 9.83 3.96 -5.92
C LEU A 198 8.55 3.43 -6.56
N LYS A 199 8.03 4.18 -7.54
CA LYS A 199 6.95 3.73 -8.43
C LYS A 199 7.44 3.76 -9.86
N VAL A 200 7.24 2.66 -10.58
CA VAL A 200 7.59 2.53 -11.99
C VAL A 200 6.35 2.01 -12.72
N ARG A 201 5.83 2.80 -13.66
CA ARG A 201 4.63 2.49 -14.41
C ARG A 201 4.90 2.41 -15.90
N GLY A 202 4.67 1.25 -16.50
CA GLY A 202 4.58 1.14 -17.94
C GLY A 202 3.18 1.51 -18.43
N ILE A 203 3.07 2.46 -19.33
CA ILE A 203 1.80 3.01 -19.84
C ILE A 203 1.78 2.92 -21.35
N ALA A 204 0.65 2.48 -21.94
CA ALA A 204 0.41 2.53 -23.37
C ALA A 204 -1.08 2.68 -23.68
N GLU A 205 -1.42 3.42 -24.72
CA GLU A 205 -2.78 3.48 -25.27
C GLU A 205 -2.99 2.28 -26.21
N ARG A 206 -4.00 1.45 -25.92
CA ARG A 206 -4.39 0.30 -26.74
C ARG A 206 -5.76 0.50 -27.36
N GLU A 207 -5.95 -0.10 -28.54
CA GLU A 207 -7.27 -0.23 -29.17
C GLU A 207 -7.67 -1.71 -29.14
N GLU A 208 -8.84 -2.00 -28.60
CA GLU A 208 -9.42 -3.33 -28.61
C GLU A 208 -10.68 -3.36 -29.50
N MET A 209 -10.80 -4.41 -30.29
CA MET A 209 -11.98 -4.64 -31.11
C MET A 209 -12.98 -5.50 -30.32
N ILE A 210 -14.00 -4.87 -29.72
CA ILE A 210 -14.99 -5.58 -28.91
C ILE A 210 -15.94 -6.37 -29.78
N PHE A 211 -16.46 -5.76 -30.86
CA PHE A 211 -17.26 -6.37 -31.94
C PHE A 211 -17.06 -5.55 -33.20
N PRO A 212 -16.75 -6.13 -34.37
CA PRO A 212 -16.68 -5.33 -35.58
C PRO A 212 -18.02 -4.62 -35.87
N PRO A 213 -18.03 -3.29 -36.11
CA PRO A 213 -16.86 -2.41 -36.31
C PRO A 213 -16.43 -1.60 -35.07
N TYR A 214 -16.89 -1.94 -33.90
CA TYR A 214 -16.68 -1.12 -32.71
C TYR A 214 -15.28 -1.35 -32.13
N LYS A 215 -14.52 -0.25 -31.99
CA LYS A 215 -13.22 -0.22 -31.32
C LYS A 215 -13.34 0.62 -30.05
N THR A 216 -12.73 0.14 -28.98
CA THR A 216 -12.59 0.93 -27.75
C THR A 216 -11.11 1.25 -27.54
N LYS A 217 -10.82 2.43 -26.99
CA LYS A 217 -9.48 2.84 -26.57
C LYS A 217 -9.40 2.77 -25.07
N PHE A 218 -8.32 2.21 -24.57
CA PHE A 218 -8.06 2.16 -23.14
C PHE A 218 -6.56 2.33 -22.85
N TRP A 219 -6.25 2.75 -21.62
CA TRP A 219 -4.89 2.82 -21.14
C TRP A 219 -4.49 1.52 -20.48
N SER A 220 -3.48 0.84 -21.04
CA SER A 220 -2.85 -0.32 -20.40
C SER A 220 -1.77 0.18 -19.46
N ILE A 221 -1.92 -0.08 -18.16
CA ILE A 221 -0.99 0.34 -17.11
C ILE A 221 -0.43 -0.90 -16.41
N SER A 222 0.87 -0.88 -16.13
CA SER A 222 1.53 -1.86 -15.27
C SER A 222 2.35 -1.14 -14.22
N ASP A 223 2.03 -1.35 -12.96
CA ASP A 223 2.72 -0.74 -11.81
C ASP A 223 3.78 -1.68 -11.20
N VAL A 224 4.25 -2.67 -11.97
CA VAL A 224 5.17 -3.70 -11.50
C VAL A 224 6.56 -3.45 -12.05
N PHE A 225 7.54 -3.47 -11.16
CA PHE A 225 8.95 -3.55 -11.49
C PHE A 225 9.67 -4.58 -10.61
N THR A 226 10.83 -5.02 -11.02
CA THR A 226 11.72 -5.90 -10.27
C THR A 226 13.10 -5.29 -10.15
N SER A 227 13.84 -5.68 -9.13
CA SER A 227 15.23 -5.29 -8.93
C SER A 227 15.92 -6.33 -8.06
N ASP A 228 17.17 -6.61 -8.37
CA ASP A 228 18.05 -7.45 -7.53
C ASP A 228 18.82 -6.61 -6.50
N ASP A 229 18.57 -5.31 -6.44
CA ASP A 229 19.25 -4.43 -5.51
C ASP A 229 18.81 -4.63 -4.06
N ILE A 230 19.78 -4.62 -3.15
CA ILE A 230 19.55 -4.90 -1.73
C ILE A 230 18.62 -3.90 -1.05
N ILE A 231 18.49 -2.67 -1.56
CA ILE A 231 17.57 -1.67 -0.98
C ILE A 231 16.10 -2.09 -1.05
N PHE A 232 15.75 -2.96 -2.00
CA PHE A 232 14.40 -3.48 -2.16
C PHE A 232 14.17 -4.82 -1.47
N VAL A 233 15.21 -5.39 -0.85
CA VAL A 233 15.09 -6.65 -0.11
C VAL A 233 14.60 -6.36 1.31
N ASP A 234 13.49 -6.99 1.69
CA ASP A 234 12.94 -6.89 3.04
C ASP A 234 12.77 -8.28 3.64
N ASN A 235 13.66 -8.62 4.57
CA ASN A 235 13.64 -9.93 5.23
C ASN A 235 12.36 -10.19 6.04
N GLN A 236 11.63 -9.13 6.43
CA GLN A 236 10.36 -9.27 7.14
C GLN A 236 9.22 -9.73 6.22
N LEU A 237 9.36 -9.48 4.90
CA LEU A 237 8.38 -9.90 3.91
C LEU A 237 8.63 -11.31 3.38
N THR A 238 9.74 -11.96 3.77
CA THR A 238 10.07 -13.31 3.33
C THR A 238 9.17 -14.32 4.01
N LYS A 239 8.38 -15.07 3.24
CA LYS A 239 7.58 -16.18 3.76
C LYS A 239 8.50 -17.35 4.12
N PRO A 240 8.38 -17.97 5.31
CA PRO A 240 9.30 -19.03 5.74
C PRO A 240 9.23 -20.32 4.92
N PHE A 241 8.27 -20.48 4.00
CA PHE A 241 8.02 -21.71 3.26
C PHE A 241 7.81 -21.56 1.75
N SER A 242 8.03 -20.39 1.17
CA SER A 242 7.91 -20.21 -0.27
C SER A 242 9.16 -19.56 -0.87
N ASP A 243 9.80 -20.27 -1.80
CA ASP A 243 10.92 -19.74 -2.60
C ASP A 243 10.46 -18.71 -3.67
N TRP A 244 9.16 -18.41 -3.74
CA TRP A 244 8.54 -17.68 -4.85
C TRP A 244 8.46 -16.17 -4.69
N GLU A 245 8.59 -15.64 -3.47
CA GLU A 245 8.58 -14.22 -3.24
C GLU A 245 9.78 -13.87 -2.36
N ALA A 246 10.90 -13.56 -3.00
CA ALA A 246 11.94 -12.80 -2.32
C ALA A 246 11.25 -11.59 -1.68
N GLY A 247 11.55 -11.28 -0.42
CA GLY A 247 10.93 -10.18 0.31
C GLY A 247 11.19 -8.84 -0.38
N PHE A 248 10.41 -8.57 -1.44
CA PHE A 248 10.52 -7.36 -2.24
C PHE A 248 9.65 -6.26 -1.68
N SER A 249 10.23 -5.08 -1.48
CA SER A 249 9.51 -3.88 -1.06
C SER A 249 9.93 -2.69 -1.92
N ASN A 250 8.98 -2.01 -2.53
CA ASN A 250 9.23 -0.74 -3.20
C ASN A 250 9.36 0.46 -2.25
N VAL A 251 9.26 0.21 -0.94
CA VAL A 251 9.43 1.18 0.15
C VAL A 251 10.73 0.86 0.88
N PHE A 252 11.65 1.81 0.92
CA PHE A 252 13.00 1.66 1.49
C PHE A 252 13.44 2.94 2.19
N ASP A 253 14.53 2.86 2.94
CA ASP A 253 15.18 4.01 3.57
C ASP A 253 16.66 4.10 3.16
N ASP A 254 17.32 5.15 3.62
CA ASP A 254 18.71 5.46 3.26
C ASP A 254 19.77 4.77 4.14
N HIS A 255 19.39 3.85 5.03
CA HIS A 255 20.33 3.28 6.02
C HIS A 255 21.59 2.64 5.40
N LEU A 256 21.52 2.22 4.12
CA LEU A 256 22.68 1.66 3.39
C LEU A 256 23.53 2.70 2.67
N PHE A 257 23.01 3.93 2.47
CA PHE A 257 23.67 4.96 1.65
C PHE A 257 23.50 6.38 2.15
N ASN A 258 23.13 6.54 3.43
CA ASN A 258 22.90 7.87 4.05
C ASN A 258 24.11 8.79 3.81
N GLY A 259 23.85 9.90 3.12
CA GLY A 259 24.86 10.90 2.76
C GLY A 259 25.77 10.52 1.60
N GLU A 260 25.44 9.49 0.85
CA GLU A 260 26.23 9.02 -0.27
C GLU A 260 25.42 9.00 -1.58
N ASN A 261 26.13 8.99 -2.69
CA ASN A 261 25.54 8.75 -3.99
C ASN A 261 25.28 7.25 -4.16
N TYR A 262 24.04 6.89 -4.37
CA TYR A 262 23.65 5.51 -4.56
C TYR A 262 23.06 5.25 -5.95
N THR A 263 23.59 4.23 -6.63
CA THR A 263 23.15 3.84 -7.98
C THR A 263 22.57 2.44 -7.95
N PHE A 264 21.37 2.27 -8.48
CA PHE A 264 20.67 1.00 -8.54
C PHE A 264 19.93 0.83 -9.88
N THR A 265 19.51 -0.39 -10.16
CA THR A 265 18.88 -0.73 -11.43
C THR A 265 17.51 -1.38 -11.19
N VAL A 266 16.53 -0.99 -11.99
CA VAL A 266 15.20 -1.56 -11.99
C VAL A 266 14.82 -2.06 -13.37
N GLU A 267 14.01 -3.11 -13.40
CA GLU A 267 13.46 -3.69 -14.63
C GLU A 267 11.93 -3.55 -14.62
N THR A 268 11.37 -3.09 -15.73
CA THR A 268 9.92 -3.06 -15.92
C THR A 268 9.53 -3.56 -17.30
N ARG A 269 8.35 -4.15 -17.43
CA ARG A 269 7.85 -4.59 -18.73
C ARG A 269 7.54 -3.40 -19.63
N LYS A 270 8.07 -3.44 -20.83
CA LYS A 270 7.71 -2.50 -21.87
C LYS A 270 6.28 -2.75 -22.33
N ARG A 271 5.43 -1.74 -22.26
CA ARG A 271 4.07 -1.82 -22.81
C ARG A 271 4.05 -1.48 -24.30
N TYR A 272 3.19 -2.16 -25.05
CA TYR A 272 3.02 -1.93 -26.47
C TYR A 272 1.72 -1.16 -26.71
N GLY A 273 1.76 -0.20 -27.62
CA GLY A 273 0.63 0.62 -28.00
C GLY A 273 1.07 2.02 -28.41
N ASN A 274 0.08 2.87 -28.68
CA ASN A 274 0.35 4.28 -28.98
C ASN A 274 0.78 5.00 -27.68
N ASN A 275 1.64 6.01 -27.81
CA ASN A 275 2.11 6.82 -26.69
C ASN A 275 2.75 5.98 -25.55
N ALA A 276 3.36 4.86 -25.91
CA ALA A 276 3.99 3.96 -24.93
C ALA A 276 5.18 4.64 -24.25
N HIS A 277 5.18 4.60 -22.92
CA HIS A 277 6.24 5.22 -22.11
C HIS A 277 6.31 4.56 -20.73
N VAL A 278 7.38 4.83 -20.00
CA VAL A 278 7.52 4.51 -18.59
C VAL A 278 7.50 5.80 -17.78
N GLU A 279 6.64 5.86 -16.78
CA GLU A 279 6.67 6.86 -15.74
C GLU A 279 7.42 6.33 -14.52
N LEU A 280 8.39 7.10 -14.06
CA LEU A 280 9.17 6.83 -12.86
C LEU A 280 8.93 7.94 -11.86
N GLU A 281 8.61 7.57 -10.63
CA GLU A 281 8.36 8.51 -9.55
C GLU A 281 9.11 8.05 -8.29
N LEU A 282 10.11 8.82 -7.85
CA LEU A 282 10.73 8.66 -6.55
C LEU A 282 9.97 9.55 -5.55
N GLN A 283 9.32 8.91 -4.61
CA GLN A 283 8.56 9.55 -3.54
C GLN A 283 9.42 9.66 -2.29
N SER A 284 9.52 10.88 -1.74
CA SER A 284 10.05 11.13 -0.39
C SER A 284 8.89 11.12 0.58
N LEU A 285 8.95 10.25 1.57
CA LEU A 285 7.88 9.98 2.52
C LEU A 285 8.18 10.59 3.87
N SER A 286 7.16 11.03 4.62
CA SER A 286 7.32 11.19 6.05
C SER A 286 7.59 9.86 6.73
N ARG A 287 8.27 9.90 7.88
CA ARG A 287 8.59 8.72 8.69
C ARG A 287 7.35 7.85 8.96
N ASP A 288 6.26 8.47 9.38
CA ASP A 288 5.04 7.76 9.72
C ASP A 288 4.39 7.11 8.51
N MET A 289 4.44 7.75 7.34
CA MET A 289 3.95 7.16 6.09
C MET A 289 4.78 5.95 5.67
N TYR A 290 6.11 6.00 5.85
CA TYR A 290 7.00 4.87 5.61
C TYR A 290 6.63 3.68 6.49
N TYR A 291 6.53 3.86 7.81
CA TYR A 291 6.19 2.77 8.73
C TYR A 291 4.78 2.25 8.52
N PHE A 292 3.83 3.12 8.15
CA PHE A 292 2.49 2.68 7.79
C PHE A 292 2.52 1.76 6.56
N LEU A 293 3.19 2.14 5.48
CA LEU A 293 3.31 1.33 4.27
C LEU A 293 4.02 0.00 4.54
N LYS A 294 5.10 -0.01 5.32
CA LYS A 294 5.80 -1.24 5.73
C LYS A 294 4.89 -2.17 6.54
N SER A 295 4.22 -1.64 7.55
CA SER A 295 3.29 -2.43 8.36
C SER A 295 2.08 -2.92 7.54
N TYR A 296 1.61 -2.14 6.56
CA TYR A 296 0.52 -2.54 5.68
C TYR A 296 0.92 -3.71 4.75
N LEU A 297 2.14 -3.71 4.22
CA LEU A 297 2.67 -4.84 3.45
C LEU A 297 2.71 -6.12 4.29
N LEU A 298 3.24 -6.03 5.52
CA LEU A 298 3.28 -7.14 6.47
C LEU A 298 1.87 -7.60 6.88
N PHE A 299 0.97 -6.67 7.13
CA PHE A 299 -0.43 -6.97 7.45
C PHE A 299 -1.09 -7.76 6.34
N ARG A 300 -0.96 -7.34 5.08
CA ARG A 300 -1.51 -8.08 3.93
C ARG A 300 -0.97 -9.50 3.87
N ILE A 301 0.34 -9.69 3.98
CA ILE A 301 0.95 -11.00 3.96
C ILE A 301 0.43 -11.87 5.12
N SER A 302 0.33 -11.29 6.33
CA SER A 302 -0.14 -12.02 7.51
C SER A 302 -1.62 -12.40 7.46
N THR A 303 -2.46 -11.65 6.74
CA THR A 303 -3.89 -11.99 6.55
C THR A 303 -4.10 -13.07 5.50
N ASP A 304 -3.18 -13.19 4.54
CA ASP A 304 -3.25 -14.21 3.49
C ASP A 304 -2.69 -15.57 3.95
N ASP A 305 -1.94 -15.61 5.05
CA ASP A 305 -1.31 -16.80 5.59
C ASP A 305 -1.82 -17.13 7.00
N VAL A 306 -2.60 -18.22 7.12
CA VAL A 306 -3.19 -18.68 8.39
C VAL A 306 -2.16 -19.08 9.46
N TYR A 307 -0.90 -19.25 9.09
CA TYR A 307 0.19 -19.60 10.01
C TYR A 307 0.97 -18.39 10.52
N MET A 308 0.74 -17.21 9.97
CA MET A 308 1.38 -15.98 10.44
C MET A 308 0.59 -15.32 11.57
N SER A 309 1.30 -14.75 12.52
CA SER A 309 0.68 -13.91 13.55
C SER A 309 0.20 -12.59 12.93
N PRO A 310 -1.00 -12.10 13.31
CA PRO A 310 -1.50 -10.81 12.83
C PRO A 310 -0.51 -9.69 13.14
N VAL A 311 -0.26 -8.83 12.16
CA VAL A 311 0.61 -7.67 12.29
C VAL A 311 -0.25 -6.41 12.50
N GLY A 312 0.09 -5.60 13.51
CA GLY A 312 -0.57 -4.33 13.75
C GLY A 312 -0.13 -3.27 12.73
N LEU A 313 -1.06 -2.46 12.26
CA LEU A 313 -0.74 -1.29 11.42
C LEU A 313 -0.11 -0.18 12.26
N HIS A 314 0.94 0.46 11.72
CA HIS A 314 1.49 1.67 12.32
C HIS A 314 0.44 2.80 12.30
N SER A 315 0.36 3.54 13.40
CA SER A 315 -0.52 4.70 13.53
C SER A 315 0.20 5.84 14.22
N ASN A 316 0.05 7.06 13.70
CA ASN A 316 0.50 8.29 14.33
C ASN A 316 -0.69 9.18 14.76
N ILE A 317 -1.90 8.62 14.81
CA ILE A 317 -3.10 9.33 15.23
C ILE A 317 -3.26 9.22 16.74
N ALA A 318 -3.11 10.32 17.45
CA ALA A 318 -3.37 10.37 18.90
C ALA A 318 -4.85 10.11 19.18
N ASN A 319 -5.15 9.20 20.10
CA ASN A 319 -6.49 8.73 20.50
C ASN A 319 -7.31 8.10 19.37
N GLY A 320 -6.64 7.63 18.30
CA GLY A 320 -7.32 7.05 17.14
C GLY A 320 -6.42 6.10 16.36
N TRP A 321 -6.83 5.80 15.14
CA TRP A 321 -6.19 4.83 14.28
C TRP A 321 -5.84 5.42 12.91
N GLY A 322 -4.93 4.76 12.18
CA GLY A 322 -4.59 5.11 10.81
C GLY A 322 -3.37 6.00 10.68
N VAL A 323 -3.28 6.77 9.61
CA VAL A 323 -2.09 7.56 9.31
C VAL A 323 -2.41 8.95 8.77
N PHE A 324 -1.69 9.92 9.27
CA PHE A 324 -1.48 11.20 8.61
C PHE A 324 -0.03 11.27 8.15
N GLY A 325 0.18 11.06 6.86
CA GLY A 325 1.48 11.08 6.22
C GLY A 325 1.64 12.20 5.23
N THR A 326 2.87 12.42 4.79
CA THR A 326 3.21 13.33 3.71
C THR A 326 4.01 12.61 2.64
N LEU A 327 3.93 13.12 1.43
CA LEU A 327 4.61 12.58 0.28
C LEU A 327 4.91 13.74 -0.68
N SER A 328 6.17 13.91 -1.01
CA SER A 328 6.62 14.70 -2.17
C SER A 328 7.28 13.77 -3.18
N TYR A 329 7.44 14.18 -4.44
CA TYR A 329 8.01 13.30 -5.44
C TYR A 329 8.76 14.04 -6.52
N ASP A 330 9.76 13.34 -7.09
CA ASP A 330 10.39 13.65 -8.36
C ASP A 330 9.91 12.67 -9.42
N ARG A 331 9.50 13.14 -10.61
CA ARG A 331 8.87 12.32 -11.64
C ARG A 331 9.53 12.52 -12.99
N HIS A 332 9.79 11.40 -13.65
CA HIS A 332 10.35 11.33 -14.99
C HIS A 332 9.45 10.52 -15.92
N VAL A 333 9.46 10.87 -17.21
CA VAL A 333 8.76 10.13 -18.27
C VAL A 333 9.79 9.71 -19.30
N ILE A 334 9.85 8.42 -19.59
CA ILE A 334 10.79 7.80 -20.51
C ILE A 334 10.01 7.25 -21.69
N TYR A 335 10.17 7.86 -22.86
CA TYR A 335 9.58 7.37 -24.12
C TYR A 335 10.53 6.39 -24.81
N TYR A 336 9.97 5.39 -25.51
CA TYR A 336 10.75 4.34 -26.20
C TYR A 336 10.08 3.85 -27.50
#